data_e5744fc2fea2859aff21cab7c2f79da3
#
_entry.id   e5744fc2fea2859aff21cab7c2f79da3
#
_cell.length_a   1.000
_cell.length_b   1.000
_cell.length_c   1.000
_cell.angle_alpha   90.00
_cell.angle_beta   90.00
_cell.angle_gamma   90.00
#
_symmetry.space_group_name_H-M   'P 1'
#
loop_
_entity.id
_entity.type
_entity.pdbx_description
1 polymer ?
#
loop_
_entity_poly.entity_id
_entity_poly.type
_entity_poly.pdbx_seq_one_letter_code
_entity_poly.pdbx_strand_id
1 'polypeptide(L)'
;MSVKGEVLFEINELCKDFGNNKVLKSVSNTISQGEVVVIVGPSGSGKSTFLRSLNLLEEPTSGQILYKGLDITDPRTNINEYRQHIGMVFQHFNLFPHKTILQNMTLAPIQLLKKSKAEAEAEAMKLLERVGLVEKAHAYPSQLSGGQKQRIAIVRSLCMHPEVMLFDEPTSALDPEMVGEVLNVMSDLAKDGMTMVIVTHEMGFAKEVGSRVLFMDEGIIKEENTPKEFFENPQNARLQEFLSKVI
;
A
#
# COMPACT_ATOMS: atom_id res chain seq x y z
N MET A 1 -2.57 8.51 25.13
CA MET A 1 -1.21 8.06 24.75
C MET A 1 -1.41 6.81 23.90
N SER A 2 -1.24 6.89 22.58
CA SER A 2 -1.27 5.72 21.70
C SER A 2 -0.06 4.86 22.06
N VAL A 3 -0.30 3.62 22.44
CA VAL A 3 0.77 2.62 22.60
C VAL A 3 1.36 2.47 21.20
N LYS A 4 2.61 2.92 20.99
CA LYS A 4 3.32 2.63 19.73
C LYS A 4 3.40 1.11 19.63
N GLY A 5 2.81 0.55 18.60
CA GLY A 5 2.93 -0.87 18.27
C GLY A 5 4.39 -1.26 18.03
N GLU A 6 4.66 -2.55 17.92
CA GLU A 6 5.97 -3.08 17.55
C GLU A 6 6.41 -2.46 16.20
N VAL A 7 7.69 -2.08 16.10
CA VAL A 7 8.24 -1.56 14.84
C VAL A 7 8.31 -2.69 13.82
N LEU A 8 7.59 -2.53 12.71
CA LEU A 8 7.61 -3.49 11.59
C LEU A 8 8.69 -3.16 10.58
N PHE A 9 8.82 -1.88 10.21
CA PHE A 9 9.89 -1.44 9.31
C PHE A 9 10.80 -0.43 9.98
N GLU A 10 12.11 -0.63 9.78
CA GLU A 10 13.14 0.37 10.01
C GLU A 10 13.83 0.63 8.66
N ILE A 11 13.72 1.84 8.18
CA ILE A 11 14.31 2.29 6.92
C ILE A 11 15.47 3.22 7.28
N ASN A 12 16.67 2.87 6.85
CA ASN A 12 17.89 3.58 7.20
C ASN A 12 18.60 4.09 5.94
N GLU A 13 18.66 5.42 5.79
CA GLU A 13 19.40 6.13 4.75
C GLU A 13 19.16 5.60 3.32
N LEU A 14 17.90 5.28 3.03
CA LEU A 14 17.51 4.65 1.77
C LEU A 14 17.77 5.59 0.59
N CYS A 15 18.56 5.13 -0.38
CA CYS A 15 18.81 5.82 -1.63
C CYS A 15 18.37 4.97 -2.82
N LYS A 16 17.86 5.63 -3.86
CA LYS A 16 17.58 4.99 -5.15
C LYS A 16 17.92 5.90 -6.29
N ASP A 17 18.80 5.41 -7.16
CA ASP A 17 19.22 6.07 -8.38
C ASP A 17 18.76 5.26 -9.61
N PHE A 18 18.27 5.94 -10.62
CA PHE A 18 18.03 5.39 -11.97
C PHE A 18 19.00 6.05 -12.94
N GLY A 19 20.12 5.39 -13.18
CA GLY A 19 21.24 5.99 -13.91
C GLY A 19 21.75 7.24 -13.18
N ASN A 20 21.67 8.40 -13.83
CA ASN A 20 22.10 9.67 -13.23
C ASN A 20 21.01 10.38 -12.42
N ASN A 21 19.78 9.86 -12.41
CA ASN A 21 18.66 10.48 -11.70
C ASN A 21 18.53 9.93 -10.27
N LYS A 22 18.83 10.77 -9.27
CA LYS A 22 18.68 10.45 -7.85
C LYS A 22 17.24 10.65 -7.42
N VAL A 23 16.50 9.56 -7.27
CA VAL A 23 15.06 9.58 -6.94
C VAL A 23 14.81 9.53 -5.43
N LEU A 24 15.57 8.73 -4.68
CA LEU A 24 15.56 8.75 -3.21
C LEU A 24 16.92 9.18 -2.69
N LYS A 25 16.92 10.07 -1.69
CA LYS A 25 18.14 10.71 -1.19
C LYS A 25 18.23 10.56 0.33
N SER A 26 18.78 9.43 0.80
CA SER A 26 18.99 9.14 2.23
C SER A 26 17.69 9.25 3.07
N VAL A 27 16.65 8.55 2.62
CA VAL A 27 15.36 8.54 3.32
C VAL A 27 15.42 7.59 4.51
N SER A 28 15.13 8.08 5.71
CA SER A 28 15.01 7.27 6.92
C SER A 28 13.62 7.43 7.51
N ASN A 29 13.01 6.32 7.94
CA ASN A 29 11.70 6.31 8.60
C ASN A 29 11.48 4.99 9.36
N THR A 30 10.45 4.94 10.20
CA THR A 30 9.98 3.71 10.85
C THR A 30 8.48 3.56 10.66
N ILE A 31 7.99 2.31 10.58
CA ILE A 31 6.55 2.00 10.48
C ILE A 31 6.23 0.98 11.56
N SER A 32 5.24 1.29 12.38
CA SER A 32 4.81 0.43 13.49
C SER A 32 3.56 -0.37 13.13
N GLN A 33 3.35 -1.49 13.82
CA GLN A 33 2.17 -2.33 13.67
C GLN A 33 0.88 -1.54 13.96
N GLY A 34 -0.14 -1.72 13.12
CA GLY A 34 -1.42 -1.01 13.22
C GLY A 34 -1.38 0.44 12.75
N GLU A 35 -0.21 0.93 12.28
CA GLU A 35 -0.07 2.29 11.78
C GLU A 35 -0.59 2.41 10.35
N VAL A 36 -1.30 3.50 10.06
CA VAL A 36 -1.69 3.89 8.69
C VAL A 36 -0.85 5.10 8.29
N VAL A 37 0.23 4.83 7.55
CA VAL A 37 1.14 5.87 7.05
C VAL A 37 0.69 6.29 5.66
N VAL A 38 0.34 7.55 5.49
CA VAL A 38 -0.05 8.12 4.20
C VAL A 38 1.09 8.98 3.65
N ILE A 39 1.46 8.75 2.40
CA ILE A 39 2.55 9.47 1.72
C ILE A 39 1.94 10.34 0.63
N VAL A 40 2.14 11.64 0.74
CA VAL A 40 1.66 12.65 -0.21
C VAL A 40 2.82 13.49 -0.76
N GLY A 41 2.59 14.16 -1.88
CA GLY A 41 3.60 15.04 -2.49
C GLY A 41 3.43 15.12 -4.01
N PRO A 42 4.17 15.99 -4.69
CA PRO A 42 4.07 16.18 -6.14
C PRO A 42 4.46 14.94 -6.92
N SER A 43 4.02 14.86 -8.19
CA SER A 43 4.44 13.81 -9.10
C SER A 43 5.96 13.82 -9.28
N GLY A 44 6.57 12.64 -9.34
CA GLY A 44 8.03 12.50 -9.47
C GLY A 44 8.83 12.74 -8.19
N SER A 45 8.19 12.95 -7.02
CA SER A 45 8.89 13.19 -5.75
C SER A 45 9.52 11.93 -5.12
N GLY A 46 9.28 10.73 -5.69
CA GLY A 46 9.85 9.46 -5.22
C GLY A 46 8.90 8.60 -4.38
N LYS A 47 7.64 9.00 -4.17
CA LYS A 47 6.64 8.27 -3.32
C LYS A 47 6.49 6.80 -3.69
N SER A 48 6.15 6.53 -4.95
CA SER A 48 5.97 5.14 -5.43
C SER A 48 7.28 4.35 -5.39
N THR A 49 8.42 4.99 -5.64
CA THR A 49 9.74 4.36 -5.52
C THR A 49 10.02 3.97 -4.07
N PHE A 50 9.77 4.86 -3.12
CA PHE A 50 9.90 4.56 -1.69
C PHE A 50 8.97 3.42 -1.28
N LEU A 51 7.68 3.49 -1.64
CA LEU A 51 6.71 2.43 -1.34
C LEU A 51 7.14 1.07 -1.91
N ARG A 52 7.56 1.04 -3.19
CA ARG A 52 7.99 -0.20 -3.87
C ARG A 52 9.31 -0.73 -3.34
N SER A 53 10.15 0.11 -2.74
CA SER A 53 11.37 -0.35 -2.05
C SER A 53 11.02 -1.16 -0.80
N LEU A 54 9.93 -0.86 -0.10
CA LEU A 54 9.47 -1.64 1.05
C LEU A 54 9.12 -3.09 0.70
N ASN A 55 8.89 -3.40 -0.57
CA ASN A 55 8.64 -4.76 -1.07
C ASN A 55 9.76 -5.24 -2.02
N LEU A 56 10.87 -4.50 -2.10
CA LEU A 56 11.99 -4.72 -3.01
C LEU A 56 11.55 -4.96 -4.48
N LEU A 57 10.43 -4.36 -4.90
CA LEU A 57 10.09 -4.24 -6.32
C LEU A 57 10.98 -3.19 -6.99
N GLU A 58 11.47 -2.23 -6.20
CA GLU A 58 12.53 -1.31 -6.53
C GLU A 58 13.68 -1.56 -5.55
N GLU A 59 14.74 -2.21 -6.01
CA GLU A 59 15.91 -2.46 -5.18
C GLU A 59 16.65 -1.15 -4.89
N PRO A 60 16.95 -0.82 -3.62
CA PRO A 60 17.72 0.36 -3.27
C PRO A 60 19.11 0.36 -3.91
N THR A 61 19.64 1.55 -4.21
CA THR A 61 21.04 1.70 -4.62
C THR A 61 21.97 1.62 -3.41
N SER A 62 21.51 2.12 -2.25
CA SER A 62 22.18 2.01 -0.95
C SER A 62 21.19 2.26 0.18
N GLY A 63 21.62 2.06 1.41
CA GLY A 63 20.77 2.09 2.59
C GLY A 63 20.26 0.71 2.95
N GLN A 64 19.42 0.62 3.97
CA GLN A 64 18.96 -0.63 4.54
C GLN A 64 17.47 -0.57 4.86
N ILE A 65 16.77 -1.69 4.69
CA ILE A 65 15.39 -1.86 5.15
C ILE A 65 15.35 -3.11 6.01
N LEU A 66 14.99 -2.91 7.28
CA LEU A 66 14.73 -4.01 8.21
C LEU A 66 13.22 -4.23 8.33
N TYR A 67 12.79 -5.46 8.22
CA TYR A 67 11.43 -5.89 8.52
C TYR A 67 11.46 -6.81 9.73
N LYS A 68 10.90 -6.38 10.87
CA LYS A 68 10.99 -7.10 12.15
C LYS A 68 12.44 -7.51 12.50
N GLY A 69 13.38 -6.62 12.24
CA GLY A 69 14.82 -6.87 12.47
C GLY A 69 15.51 -7.70 11.38
N LEU A 70 14.77 -8.27 10.41
CA LEU A 70 15.35 -8.96 9.26
C LEU A 70 15.73 -7.95 8.18
N ASP A 71 17.01 -7.92 7.79
CA ASP A 71 17.46 -7.10 6.67
C ASP A 71 16.97 -7.70 5.34
N ILE A 72 15.96 -7.04 4.74
CA ILE A 72 15.43 -7.48 3.44
C ILE A 72 16.30 -7.02 2.27
N THR A 73 17.22 -6.10 2.48
CA THR A 73 18.18 -5.61 1.46
C THR A 73 19.43 -6.50 1.36
N ASP A 74 19.64 -7.43 2.31
CA ASP A 74 20.71 -8.42 2.24
C ASP A 74 20.40 -9.43 1.11
N PRO A 75 21.29 -9.61 0.11
CA PRO A 75 21.09 -10.59 -0.98
C PRO A 75 20.87 -12.03 -0.53
N ARG A 76 21.23 -12.36 0.72
CA ARG A 76 21.03 -13.70 1.31
C ARG A 76 19.61 -13.89 1.84
N THR A 77 18.84 -12.84 2.01
CA THR A 77 17.46 -12.91 2.51
C THR A 77 16.53 -13.54 1.47
N ASN A 78 15.70 -14.50 1.91
CA ASN A 78 14.68 -15.10 1.07
C ASN A 78 13.52 -14.12 0.83
N ILE A 79 13.65 -13.28 -0.17
CA ILE A 79 12.68 -12.24 -0.49
C ILE A 79 11.29 -12.79 -0.86
N ASN A 80 11.20 -14.01 -1.38
CA ASN A 80 9.93 -14.63 -1.71
C ASN A 80 9.13 -15.03 -0.47
N GLU A 81 9.80 -15.44 0.60
CA GLU A 81 9.18 -15.69 1.90
C GLU A 81 8.70 -14.38 2.52
N TYR A 82 9.54 -13.37 2.56
CA TYR A 82 9.19 -12.04 3.03
C TYR A 82 7.94 -11.47 2.32
N ARG A 83 7.88 -11.54 0.98
CA ARG A 83 6.76 -11.03 0.20
C ARG A 83 5.42 -11.71 0.48
N GLN A 84 5.40 -12.88 1.11
CA GLN A 84 4.15 -13.52 1.53
C GLN A 84 3.47 -12.78 2.68
N HIS A 85 4.23 -12.01 3.46
CA HIS A 85 3.73 -11.20 4.57
C HIS A 85 3.32 -9.79 4.17
N ILE A 86 3.60 -9.38 2.93
CA ILE A 86 3.34 -8.02 2.44
C ILE A 86 2.37 -8.05 1.27
N GLY A 87 1.19 -7.49 1.49
CA GLY A 87 0.22 -7.26 0.40
C GLY A 87 0.58 -6.00 -0.38
N MET A 88 0.39 -6.02 -1.68
CA MET A 88 0.57 -4.82 -2.51
C MET A 88 -0.56 -4.66 -3.51
N VAL A 89 -1.09 -3.44 -3.56
CA VAL A 89 -2.14 -2.99 -4.47
C VAL A 89 -1.59 -1.86 -5.31
N PHE A 90 -1.69 -2.00 -6.62
CA PHE A 90 -1.16 -1.06 -7.60
C PHE A 90 -2.26 -0.17 -8.17
N GLN A 91 -1.86 0.92 -8.82
CA GLN A 91 -2.72 1.78 -9.64
C GLN A 91 -3.48 0.98 -10.71
N HIS A 92 -2.81 0.04 -11.37
CA HIS A 92 -3.44 -0.93 -12.27
C HIS A 92 -3.77 -2.20 -11.50
N PHE A 93 -4.93 -2.75 -11.72
CA PHE A 93 -5.52 -3.84 -10.92
C PHE A 93 -4.71 -5.14 -10.94
N ASN A 94 -3.92 -5.37 -11.99
CA ASN A 94 -3.02 -6.53 -12.19
C ASN A 94 -3.71 -7.89 -11.96
N LEU A 95 -5.00 -7.99 -12.33
CA LEU A 95 -5.73 -9.26 -12.31
C LEU A 95 -5.35 -10.11 -13.52
N PHE A 96 -5.26 -11.43 -13.32
CA PHE A 96 -5.02 -12.37 -14.40
C PHE A 96 -6.24 -12.44 -15.33
N PRO A 97 -6.15 -11.95 -16.57
CA PRO A 97 -7.33 -11.76 -17.43
C PRO A 97 -7.99 -13.07 -17.87
N HIS A 98 -7.24 -14.16 -17.90
CA HIS A 98 -7.68 -15.50 -18.30
C HIS A 98 -8.15 -16.38 -17.14
N LYS A 99 -8.22 -15.83 -15.92
CA LYS A 99 -8.72 -16.49 -14.71
C LYS A 99 -9.99 -15.81 -14.23
N THR A 100 -10.91 -16.59 -13.67
CA THR A 100 -12.07 -16.03 -12.98
C THR A 100 -11.61 -15.25 -11.74
N ILE A 101 -12.50 -14.46 -11.15
CA ILE A 101 -12.20 -13.72 -9.91
C ILE A 101 -11.82 -14.68 -8.79
N LEU A 102 -12.60 -15.73 -8.58
CA LEU A 102 -12.31 -16.75 -7.57
C LEU A 102 -10.93 -17.39 -7.79
N GLN A 103 -10.58 -17.71 -9.03
CA GLN A 103 -9.27 -18.25 -9.39
C GLN A 103 -8.13 -17.23 -9.16
N ASN A 104 -8.38 -15.93 -9.41
CA ASN A 104 -7.43 -14.89 -9.11
C ASN A 104 -7.11 -14.82 -7.60
N MET A 105 -8.12 -14.99 -6.77
CA MET A 105 -7.98 -14.90 -5.32
C MET A 105 -7.36 -16.16 -4.70
N THR A 106 -7.68 -17.34 -5.24
CA THR A 106 -7.26 -18.62 -4.65
C THR A 106 -5.89 -19.11 -5.12
N LEU A 107 -5.37 -18.58 -6.22
CA LEU A 107 -4.12 -19.05 -6.82
C LEU A 107 -2.94 -19.03 -5.85
N ALA A 108 -2.67 -17.88 -5.24
CA ALA A 108 -1.54 -17.71 -4.33
C ALA A 108 -1.70 -18.51 -3.02
N PRO A 109 -2.85 -18.47 -2.32
CA PRO A 109 -3.08 -19.32 -1.14
C PRO A 109 -2.86 -20.81 -1.37
N ILE A 110 -3.33 -21.35 -2.51
CA ILE A 110 -3.15 -22.76 -2.84
C ILE A 110 -1.66 -23.07 -3.12
N GLN A 111 -1.01 -22.23 -3.94
CA GLN A 111 0.36 -22.50 -4.37
C GLN A 111 1.41 -22.24 -3.29
N LEU A 112 1.29 -21.14 -2.55
CA LEU A 112 2.29 -20.66 -1.61
C LEU A 112 2.00 -21.11 -0.18
N LEU A 113 0.74 -20.92 0.30
CA LEU A 113 0.35 -21.31 1.66
C LEU A 113 -0.08 -22.79 1.77
N LYS A 114 -0.09 -23.52 0.65
CA LYS A 114 -0.47 -24.95 0.58
C LYS A 114 -1.90 -25.23 1.11
N LYS A 115 -2.79 -24.23 1.08
CA LYS A 115 -4.19 -24.42 1.43
C LYS A 115 -4.87 -25.38 0.47
N SER A 116 -5.81 -26.15 0.94
CA SER A 116 -6.69 -26.92 0.07
C SER A 116 -7.55 -25.98 -0.79
N LYS A 117 -8.00 -26.47 -1.93
CA LYS A 117 -8.88 -25.68 -2.80
C LYS A 117 -10.14 -25.23 -2.06
N ALA A 118 -10.77 -26.11 -1.27
CA ALA A 118 -11.98 -25.81 -0.54
C ALA A 118 -11.78 -24.71 0.51
N GLU A 119 -10.68 -24.75 1.27
CA GLU A 119 -10.34 -23.71 2.25
C GLU A 119 -10.09 -22.35 1.57
N ALA A 120 -9.29 -22.34 0.50
CA ALA A 120 -8.99 -21.12 -0.24
C ALA A 120 -10.24 -20.50 -0.87
N GLU A 121 -11.14 -21.32 -1.45
CA GLU A 121 -12.40 -20.85 -2.02
C GLU A 121 -13.35 -20.33 -0.94
N ALA A 122 -13.49 -21.00 0.20
CA ALA A 122 -14.33 -20.57 1.30
C ALA A 122 -13.89 -19.21 1.86
N GLU A 123 -12.59 -18.99 1.98
CA GLU A 123 -12.03 -17.73 2.44
C GLU A 123 -12.18 -16.61 1.40
N ALA A 124 -11.89 -16.91 0.14
CA ALA A 124 -12.08 -15.97 -0.96
C ALA A 124 -13.55 -15.50 -1.04
N MET A 125 -14.53 -16.41 -0.85
CA MET A 125 -15.94 -16.05 -0.84
C MET A 125 -16.32 -15.10 0.32
N LYS A 126 -15.77 -15.29 1.52
CA LYS A 126 -15.96 -14.36 2.65
C LYS A 126 -15.39 -12.96 2.34
N LEU A 127 -14.23 -12.90 1.69
CA LEU A 127 -13.64 -11.62 1.30
C LEU A 127 -14.43 -10.94 0.16
N LEU A 128 -15.01 -11.73 -0.76
CA LEU A 128 -15.91 -11.21 -1.79
C LEU A 128 -17.20 -10.67 -1.18
N GLU A 129 -17.74 -11.33 -0.15
CA GLU A 129 -18.91 -10.84 0.60
C GLU A 129 -18.60 -9.50 1.28
N ARG A 130 -17.44 -9.37 1.89
CA ARG A 130 -17.00 -8.13 2.54
C ARG A 130 -16.98 -6.91 1.58
N VAL A 131 -16.71 -7.13 0.28
CA VAL A 131 -16.69 -6.06 -0.73
C VAL A 131 -17.92 -6.05 -1.63
N GLY A 132 -18.95 -6.85 -1.31
CA GLY A 132 -20.23 -6.89 -2.03
C GLY A 132 -20.14 -7.44 -3.46
N LEU A 133 -19.23 -8.41 -3.71
CA LEU A 133 -18.95 -8.92 -5.05
C LEU A 133 -19.02 -10.45 -5.17
N VAL A 134 -19.81 -11.11 -4.29
CA VAL A 134 -20.00 -12.58 -4.30
C VAL A 134 -20.48 -13.10 -5.66
N GLU A 135 -21.43 -12.39 -6.30
CA GLU A 135 -22.00 -12.76 -7.59
C GLU A 135 -20.98 -12.68 -8.76
N LYS A 136 -19.84 -12.01 -8.52
CA LYS A 136 -18.74 -11.89 -9.49
C LYS A 136 -17.68 -12.99 -9.36
N ALA A 137 -17.81 -13.93 -8.43
CA ALA A 137 -16.81 -14.98 -8.18
C ALA A 137 -16.40 -15.74 -9.47
N HIS A 138 -17.35 -16.04 -10.32
CA HIS A 138 -17.13 -16.78 -11.57
C HIS A 138 -16.97 -15.89 -12.80
N ALA A 139 -17.06 -14.58 -12.68
CA ALA A 139 -16.82 -13.63 -13.75
C ALA A 139 -15.32 -13.52 -14.07
N TYR A 140 -14.99 -13.02 -15.26
CA TYR A 140 -13.63 -12.64 -15.65
C TYR A 140 -13.39 -11.15 -15.45
N PRO A 141 -12.13 -10.71 -15.28
CA PRO A 141 -11.81 -9.29 -15.07
C PRO A 141 -12.38 -8.35 -16.13
N SER A 142 -12.50 -8.79 -17.40
CA SER A 142 -13.09 -7.99 -18.49
C SER A 142 -14.56 -7.63 -18.29
N GLN A 143 -15.27 -8.34 -17.40
CA GLN A 143 -16.69 -8.15 -17.11
C GLN A 143 -16.95 -7.23 -15.91
N LEU A 144 -15.89 -6.65 -15.31
CA LEU A 144 -15.97 -5.82 -14.12
C LEU A 144 -15.64 -4.35 -14.43
N SER A 145 -16.27 -3.42 -13.67
CA SER A 145 -15.89 -2.01 -13.66
C SER A 145 -14.49 -1.81 -13.04
N GLY A 146 -13.91 -0.62 -13.21
CA GLY A 146 -12.63 -0.24 -12.60
C GLY A 146 -12.65 -0.39 -11.07
N GLY A 147 -13.66 0.17 -10.41
CA GLY A 147 -13.81 0.08 -8.95
C GLY A 147 -14.00 -1.36 -8.45
N GLN A 148 -14.76 -2.19 -9.17
CA GLN A 148 -14.89 -3.61 -8.86
C GLN A 148 -13.55 -4.34 -8.97
N LYS A 149 -12.78 -4.10 -10.05
CA LYS A 149 -11.44 -4.69 -10.22
C LYS A 149 -10.50 -4.29 -9.09
N GLN A 150 -10.55 -3.03 -8.67
CA GLN A 150 -9.68 -2.55 -7.60
C GLN A 150 -10.05 -3.16 -6.25
N ARG A 151 -11.34 -3.24 -5.92
CA ARG A 151 -11.79 -3.95 -4.71
C ARG A 151 -11.37 -5.42 -4.72
N ILE A 152 -11.46 -6.09 -5.86
CA ILE A 152 -10.95 -7.47 -6.03
C ILE A 152 -9.42 -7.52 -5.84
N ALA A 153 -8.66 -6.57 -6.37
CA ALA A 153 -7.20 -6.53 -6.17
C ALA A 153 -6.82 -6.39 -4.68
N ILE A 154 -7.58 -5.59 -3.92
CA ILE A 154 -7.40 -5.46 -2.47
C ILE A 154 -7.68 -6.80 -1.78
N VAL A 155 -8.86 -7.39 -1.97
CA VAL A 155 -9.23 -8.63 -1.27
C VAL A 155 -8.42 -9.84 -1.74
N ARG A 156 -7.93 -9.85 -2.98
CA ARG A 156 -6.97 -10.84 -3.44
C ARG A 156 -5.68 -10.80 -2.60
N SER A 157 -5.17 -9.61 -2.31
CA SER A 157 -3.97 -9.47 -1.46
C SER A 157 -4.25 -9.94 -0.03
N LEU A 158 -5.44 -9.70 0.49
CA LEU A 158 -5.87 -10.15 1.82
C LEU A 158 -5.97 -11.69 1.96
N CYS A 159 -6.19 -12.43 0.86
CA CYS A 159 -6.19 -13.89 0.88
C CYS A 159 -4.85 -14.51 1.33
N MET A 160 -3.77 -13.74 1.30
CA MET A 160 -2.45 -14.15 1.78
C MET A 160 -2.22 -13.86 3.28
N HIS A 161 -3.19 -13.25 3.97
CA HIS A 161 -3.07 -12.80 5.37
C HIS A 161 -1.84 -11.91 5.63
N PRO A 162 -1.66 -10.84 4.84
CA PRO A 162 -0.49 -10.00 4.98
C PRO A 162 -0.51 -9.26 6.33
N GLU A 163 0.67 -9.01 6.87
CA GLU A 163 0.84 -8.18 8.07
C GLU A 163 0.83 -6.68 7.74
N VAL A 164 1.18 -6.35 6.50
CA VAL A 164 1.20 -4.97 5.97
C VAL A 164 0.61 -4.94 4.58
N MET A 165 -0.19 -3.91 4.31
CA MET A 165 -0.71 -3.61 2.97
C MET A 165 -0.08 -2.33 2.42
N LEU A 166 0.53 -2.42 1.25
CA LEU A 166 1.10 -1.32 0.50
C LEU A 166 0.13 -0.91 -0.62
N PHE A 167 -0.20 0.38 -0.71
CA PHE A 167 -1.12 0.91 -1.73
C PHE A 167 -0.40 1.97 -2.56
N ASP A 168 -0.22 1.72 -3.85
CA ASP A 168 0.42 2.63 -4.79
C ASP A 168 -0.64 3.30 -5.67
N GLU A 169 -1.12 4.47 -5.25
CA GLU A 169 -2.15 5.26 -5.92
C GLU A 169 -3.39 4.44 -6.33
N PRO A 170 -4.08 3.76 -5.38
CA PRO A 170 -5.11 2.76 -5.69
C PRO A 170 -6.35 3.32 -6.38
N THR A 171 -6.54 4.64 -6.41
CA THR A 171 -7.71 5.30 -6.99
C THR A 171 -7.42 6.05 -8.30
N SER A 172 -6.15 6.28 -8.64
CA SER A 172 -5.76 7.16 -9.75
C SER A 172 -6.17 6.68 -11.16
N ALA A 173 -6.49 5.39 -11.31
CA ALA A 173 -6.99 4.81 -12.57
C ALA A 173 -8.53 4.64 -12.59
N LEU A 174 -9.24 5.24 -11.64
CA LEU A 174 -10.69 5.10 -11.48
C LEU A 174 -11.44 6.37 -11.86
N ASP A 175 -12.67 6.16 -12.35
CA ASP A 175 -13.61 7.26 -12.48
C ASP A 175 -14.01 7.79 -11.08
N PRO A 176 -14.25 9.11 -10.92
CA PRO A 176 -14.55 9.72 -9.63
C PRO A 176 -15.71 9.06 -8.86
N GLU A 177 -16.72 8.55 -9.58
CA GLU A 177 -17.87 7.86 -8.99
C GLU A 177 -17.50 6.55 -8.29
N MET A 178 -16.37 5.93 -8.68
CA MET A 178 -15.90 4.64 -8.14
C MET A 178 -14.89 4.79 -7.02
N VAL A 179 -14.30 5.97 -6.83
CA VAL A 179 -13.24 6.23 -5.83
C VAL A 179 -13.74 5.93 -4.42
N GLY A 180 -14.94 6.42 -4.07
CA GLY A 180 -15.51 6.25 -2.73
C GLY A 180 -15.64 4.80 -2.29
N GLU A 181 -16.04 3.89 -3.20
CA GLU A 181 -16.17 2.46 -2.89
C GLU A 181 -14.83 1.81 -2.50
N VAL A 182 -13.74 2.21 -3.16
CA VAL A 182 -12.39 1.70 -2.87
C VAL A 182 -11.86 2.27 -1.57
N LEU A 183 -12.06 3.58 -1.35
CA LEU A 183 -11.64 4.24 -0.10
C LEU A 183 -12.39 3.69 1.12
N ASN A 184 -13.68 3.33 0.97
CA ASN A 184 -14.44 2.70 2.04
C ASN A 184 -13.82 1.34 2.45
N VAL A 185 -13.44 0.51 1.49
CA VAL A 185 -12.75 -0.77 1.79
C VAL A 185 -11.45 -0.52 2.54
N MET A 186 -10.66 0.47 2.13
CA MET A 186 -9.40 0.82 2.81
C MET A 186 -9.65 1.39 4.21
N SER A 187 -10.70 2.20 4.41
CA SER A 187 -11.09 2.72 5.72
C SER A 187 -11.49 1.60 6.67
N ASP A 188 -12.19 0.59 6.18
CA ASP A 188 -12.57 -0.57 7.00
C ASP A 188 -11.35 -1.42 7.38
N LEU A 189 -10.36 -1.56 6.51
CA LEU A 189 -9.09 -2.21 6.85
C LEU A 189 -8.32 -1.45 7.95
N ALA A 190 -8.34 -0.11 7.90
CA ALA A 190 -7.73 0.72 8.94
C ALA A 190 -8.43 0.52 10.29
N LYS A 191 -9.77 0.49 10.31
CA LYS A 191 -10.55 0.23 11.54
C LYS A 191 -10.27 -1.17 12.12
N ASP A 192 -10.02 -2.15 11.26
CA ASP A 192 -9.62 -3.52 11.68
C ASP A 192 -8.18 -3.59 12.21
N GLY A 193 -7.43 -2.48 12.23
CA GLY A 193 -6.06 -2.42 12.73
C GLY A 193 -5.00 -2.90 11.75
N MET A 194 -5.32 -2.98 10.44
CA MET A 194 -4.35 -3.33 9.40
C MET A 194 -3.24 -2.28 9.32
N THR A 195 -1.99 -2.71 9.33
CA THR A 195 -0.86 -1.83 9.03
C THR A 195 -0.88 -1.48 7.55
N MET A 196 -0.87 -0.19 7.22
CA MET A 196 -0.94 0.24 5.83
C MET A 196 0.07 1.34 5.53
N VAL A 197 0.68 1.27 4.33
CA VAL A 197 1.45 2.39 3.76
C VAL A 197 0.81 2.74 2.43
N ILE A 198 0.39 4.00 2.29
CA ILE A 198 -0.52 4.42 1.22
C ILE A 198 0.06 5.64 0.51
N VAL A 199 0.36 5.51 -0.77
CA VAL A 199 0.60 6.66 -1.66
C VAL A 199 -0.74 7.05 -2.28
N THR A 200 -1.18 8.29 -2.08
CA THR A 200 -2.47 8.76 -2.59
C THR A 200 -2.47 10.26 -2.86
N HIS A 201 -3.40 10.69 -3.70
CA HIS A 201 -3.78 12.09 -3.92
C HIS A 201 -5.10 12.47 -3.24
N GLU A 202 -5.73 11.53 -2.54
CA GLU A 202 -7.00 11.72 -1.82
C GLU A 202 -6.74 12.36 -0.44
N MET A 203 -6.68 13.71 -0.38
CA MET A 203 -6.34 14.43 0.85
C MET A 203 -7.39 14.25 1.95
N GLY A 204 -8.68 14.16 1.57
CA GLY A 204 -9.77 13.86 2.50
C GLY A 204 -9.58 12.53 3.20
N PHE A 205 -9.23 11.49 2.45
CA PHE A 205 -8.92 10.15 2.98
C PHE A 205 -7.68 10.18 3.88
N ALA A 206 -6.61 10.87 3.44
CA ALA A 206 -5.39 11.02 4.24
C ALA A 206 -5.67 11.67 5.61
N LYS A 207 -6.56 12.67 5.63
CA LYS A 207 -6.96 13.38 6.86
C LYS A 207 -7.82 12.51 7.79
N GLU A 208 -8.70 11.69 7.24
CA GLU A 208 -9.66 10.88 8.00
C GLU A 208 -9.05 9.59 8.54
N VAL A 209 -8.28 8.89 7.72
CA VAL A 209 -7.87 7.49 7.99
C VAL A 209 -6.41 7.38 8.40
N GLY A 210 -5.56 8.31 7.98
CA GLY A 210 -4.14 8.31 8.33
C GLY A 210 -3.91 8.43 9.83
N SER A 211 -2.96 7.66 10.36
CA SER A 211 -2.41 7.89 11.70
C SER A 211 -1.22 8.85 11.65
N ARG A 212 -0.52 8.86 10.52
CA ARG A 212 0.63 9.73 10.22
C ARG A 212 0.68 10.04 8.73
N VAL A 213 1.04 11.28 8.38
CA VAL A 213 1.18 11.72 6.98
C VAL A 213 2.62 12.17 6.75
N LEU A 214 3.21 11.69 5.66
CA LEU A 214 4.54 12.05 5.19
C LEU A 214 4.42 12.92 3.94
N PHE A 215 5.04 14.09 3.94
CA PHE A 215 5.22 14.90 2.74
C PHE A 215 6.56 14.60 2.09
N MET A 216 6.50 14.04 0.92
CA MET A 216 7.68 13.67 0.16
C MET A 216 7.85 14.59 -1.04
N ASP A 217 9.01 15.25 -1.12
CA ASP A 217 9.37 16.09 -2.27
C ASP A 217 10.88 16.02 -2.53
N GLU A 218 11.30 16.10 -3.81
CA GLU A 218 12.69 16.05 -4.26
C GLU A 218 13.49 14.83 -3.73
N GLY A 219 12.79 13.71 -3.48
CA GLY A 219 13.39 12.45 -3.05
C GLY A 219 13.69 12.35 -1.55
N ILE A 220 13.16 13.26 -0.73
CA ILE A 220 13.28 13.25 0.73
C ILE A 220 11.92 13.45 1.41
N ILE A 221 11.80 13.02 2.66
CA ILE A 221 10.66 13.37 3.51
C ILE A 221 10.93 14.77 4.07
N LYS A 222 10.14 15.76 3.67
CA LYS A 222 10.30 17.16 4.08
C LYS A 222 9.55 17.50 5.35
N GLU A 223 8.45 16.81 5.61
CA GLU A 223 7.67 16.93 6.86
C GLU A 223 6.92 15.64 7.11
N GLU A 224 6.80 15.27 8.39
CA GLU A 224 5.91 14.21 8.84
C GLU A 224 5.17 14.68 10.10
N ASN A 225 3.88 14.35 10.18
CA ASN A 225 3.08 14.74 11.33
C ASN A 225 1.79 13.90 11.44
N THR A 226 1.05 14.06 12.54
CA THR A 226 -0.33 13.60 12.61
C THR A 226 -1.18 14.31 11.56
N PRO A 227 -2.28 13.71 11.04
CA PRO A 227 -3.11 14.36 10.03
C PRO A 227 -3.56 15.75 10.44
N LYS A 228 -3.95 15.95 11.70
CA LYS A 228 -4.39 17.24 12.22
C LYS A 228 -3.30 18.30 12.02
N GLU A 229 -2.11 18.08 12.58
CA GLU A 229 -1.02 19.05 12.50
C GLU A 229 -0.55 19.25 11.05
N PHE A 230 -0.52 18.17 10.27
CA PHE A 230 -0.09 18.19 8.88
C PHE A 230 -0.97 19.11 8.01
N PHE A 231 -2.29 19.03 8.15
CA PHE A 231 -3.24 19.79 7.32
C PHE A 231 -3.62 21.16 7.91
N GLU A 232 -3.62 21.30 9.24
CA GLU A 232 -4.07 22.55 9.89
C GLU A 232 -2.90 23.48 10.27
N ASN A 233 -1.70 22.92 10.48
CA ASN A 233 -0.52 23.68 10.93
C ASN A 233 0.78 23.23 10.25
N PRO A 234 0.84 23.15 8.90
CA PRO A 234 2.02 22.71 8.16
C PRO A 234 3.21 23.67 8.45
N GLN A 235 4.36 23.11 8.79
CA GLN A 235 5.56 23.90 9.16
C GLN A 235 6.48 24.15 7.96
N ASN A 236 6.53 23.22 7.01
CA ASN A 236 7.38 23.33 5.84
C ASN A 236 6.75 24.24 4.76
N ALA A 237 7.44 25.27 4.33
CA ALA A 237 6.93 26.21 3.32
C ALA A 237 6.54 25.52 2.00
N ARG A 238 7.26 24.47 1.59
CA ARG A 238 6.94 23.71 0.38
C ARG A 238 5.68 22.86 0.56
N LEU A 239 5.43 22.35 1.76
CA LEU A 239 4.17 21.68 2.09
C LEU A 239 2.99 22.68 2.05
N GLN A 240 3.15 23.88 2.62
CA GLN A 240 2.14 24.95 2.58
C GLN A 240 1.77 25.30 1.12
N GLU A 241 2.77 25.47 0.26
CA GLU A 241 2.55 25.72 -1.17
C GLU A 241 1.84 24.53 -1.85
N PHE A 242 2.21 23.30 -1.52
CA PHE A 242 1.57 22.11 -2.08
C PHE A 242 0.10 22.02 -1.66
N LEU A 243 -0.19 22.15 -0.36
CA LEU A 243 -1.57 22.09 0.17
C LEU A 243 -2.47 23.18 -0.43
N SER A 244 -1.97 24.42 -0.60
CA SER A 244 -2.74 25.52 -1.20
C SER A 244 -3.17 25.28 -2.66
N LYS A 245 -2.58 24.27 -3.33
CA LYS A 245 -2.92 23.91 -4.73
C LYS A 245 -3.84 22.68 -4.83
N VAL A 246 -3.94 21.89 -3.76
CA VAL A 246 -4.66 20.61 -3.80
C VAL A 246 -5.87 20.55 -2.85
N ILE A 247 -5.98 21.51 -1.94
CA ILE A 247 -7.13 21.75 -1.05
C ILE A 247 -7.67 23.14 -1.32
#